data_552286cd3e0d1084bda858822e23c1e8
#
_entry.id   552286cd3e0d1084bda858822e23c1e8
#
_cell.length_a   1.000
_cell.length_b   1.000
_cell.length_c   1.000
_cell.angle_alpha   90.00
_cell.angle_beta   90.00
_cell.angle_gamma   90.00
#
_symmetry.space_group_name_H-M   'P 1'
#
loop_
_entity.id
_entity.type
_entity.pdbx_description
1 polymer ?
#
loop_
_entity_poly.entity_id
_entity_poly.type
_entity_poly.pdbx_seq_one_letter_code
_entity_poly.pdbx_strand_id
1 'polypeptide(L)'
;MIPRYYITLFLLGACLATRPLSAQSIADTTTHICVTWKKVVGVPSILIGAGLVSMTDNEVFDRFEIEEERNEYLPRFRTHADDYLQFAPVVAVYGLNALGIKGEHDFANRTVLLIKSELIMAALVLPLKKLTAFPRPDTGAPTSFPSGHTAQAFAAATFLHKEYGKEHPLYSILGYTTATGIGVLRVLNNRHWMSDVLVGAGIGILSTNLAYLTHQYNWGKHHKRFSGATVIPSYGQKAMGLYVSMPIR
;
A
#
# COMPACT_ATOMS: atom_id res chain seq x y z
N MET A 1 28.23 12.85 -9.35
CA MET A 1 27.78 12.18 -10.60
C MET A 1 27.47 10.74 -10.25
N ILE A 2 26.19 10.40 -10.10
CA ILE A 2 25.73 9.02 -9.84
C ILE A 2 25.35 8.43 -11.20
N PRO A 3 25.82 7.22 -11.55
CA PRO A 3 25.56 6.68 -12.89
C PRO A 3 24.06 6.39 -13.09
N ARG A 4 23.53 6.94 -14.18
CA ARG A 4 22.13 6.94 -14.65
C ARG A 4 21.52 5.54 -14.95
N TYR A 5 22.24 4.43 -14.73
CA TYR A 5 21.89 3.14 -15.32
C TYR A 5 21.10 2.15 -14.42
N TYR A 6 20.85 2.47 -13.16
CA TYR A 6 20.26 1.50 -12.22
C TYR A 6 18.74 1.59 -12.02
N ILE A 7 18.09 2.65 -12.53
CA ILE A 7 16.65 2.87 -12.31
C ILE A 7 15.77 2.09 -13.31
N THR A 8 16.28 1.76 -14.48
CA THR A 8 15.50 1.12 -15.57
C THR A 8 15.29 -0.38 -15.39
N LEU A 9 16.05 -1.05 -14.54
CA LEU A 9 16.03 -2.53 -14.46
C LEU A 9 15.00 -3.10 -13.50
N PHE A 10 14.42 -2.29 -12.59
CA PHE A 10 13.54 -2.81 -11.52
C PHE A 10 12.05 -2.90 -11.89
N LEU A 11 11.63 -2.23 -12.96
CA LEU A 11 10.23 -2.25 -13.41
C LEU A 11 9.88 -3.41 -14.35
N LEU A 12 10.87 -4.13 -14.89
CA LEU A 12 10.65 -5.23 -15.84
C LEU A 12 10.57 -6.64 -15.20
N GLY A 13 10.99 -6.78 -13.93
CA GLY A 13 11.08 -8.09 -13.27
C GLY A 13 9.77 -8.69 -12.74
N ALA A 14 8.70 -7.91 -12.65
CA ALA A 14 7.43 -8.36 -12.05
C ALA A 14 6.45 -9.04 -13.02
N CYS A 15 6.80 -9.19 -14.30
CA CYS A 15 5.86 -9.64 -15.34
C CYS A 15 6.09 -11.06 -15.88
N LEU A 16 7.08 -11.81 -15.39
CA LEU A 16 7.45 -13.09 -16.01
C LEU A 16 7.38 -14.30 -15.05
N ALA A 17 6.22 -14.57 -14.46
CA ALA A 17 5.96 -15.87 -13.85
C ALA A 17 4.47 -16.25 -13.93
N THR A 18 3.97 -16.55 -15.14
CA THR A 18 2.69 -17.23 -15.28
C THR A 18 2.89 -18.51 -16.10
N ARG A 19 2.78 -19.65 -15.42
CA ARG A 19 2.62 -20.97 -16.08
C ARG A 19 1.17 -21.11 -16.54
N PRO A 20 0.90 -21.64 -17.74
CA PRO A 20 -0.47 -21.88 -18.20
C PRO A 20 -1.03 -23.13 -17.51
N LEU A 21 -2.15 -22.99 -16.83
CA LEU A 21 -2.99 -24.08 -16.36
C LEU A 21 -4.29 -24.10 -17.19
N SER A 22 -4.64 -25.31 -17.62
CA SER A 22 -5.67 -25.74 -18.56
C SER A 22 -7.00 -25.00 -18.53
N ALA A 23 -7.52 -24.78 -19.73
CA ALA A 23 -8.78 -24.13 -20.04
C ALA A 23 -10.01 -24.92 -19.57
N GLN A 24 -10.74 -24.31 -18.63
CA GLN A 24 -12.19 -24.42 -18.55
C GLN A 24 -12.74 -23.14 -17.90
N SER A 25 -13.60 -22.41 -18.63
CA SER A 25 -14.29 -21.19 -18.17
C SER A 25 -13.39 -19.96 -17.89
N ILE A 26 -12.56 -19.57 -18.85
CA ILE A 26 -11.61 -18.44 -18.71
C ILE A 26 -12.28 -17.07 -18.96
N ALA A 27 -13.43 -17.02 -19.63
CA ALA A 27 -14.03 -15.75 -20.05
C ALA A 27 -14.53 -14.87 -18.88
N ASP A 28 -15.07 -15.48 -17.82
CA ASP A 28 -15.67 -14.72 -16.70
C ASP A 28 -14.62 -14.35 -15.63
N THR A 29 -13.60 -15.21 -15.46
CA THR A 29 -12.54 -14.98 -14.45
C THR A 29 -11.53 -13.93 -14.90
N THR A 30 -11.24 -13.83 -16.18
CA THR A 30 -10.28 -12.86 -16.75
C THR A 30 -10.80 -11.43 -16.70
N THR A 31 -12.09 -11.22 -16.94
CA THR A 31 -12.70 -9.88 -16.86
C THR A 31 -12.72 -9.34 -15.41
N HIS A 32 -13.04 -10.18 -14.46
CA HIS A 32 -13.03 -9.78 -13.04
C HIS A 32 -11.61 -9.50 -12.52
N ILE A 33 -10.62 -10.28 -12.90
CA ILE A 33 -9.21 -10.06 -12.50
C ILE A 33 -8.68 -8.76 -13.10
N CYS A 34 -8.89 -8.49 -14.39
CA CYS A 34 -8.44 -7.27 -15.03
C CYS A 34 -9.08 -6.00 -14.41
N VAL A 35 -10.38 -6.03 -14.13
CA VAL A 35 -11.06 -4.90 -13.47
C VAL A 35 -10.54 -4.68 -12.05
N THR A 36 -10.27 -5.74 -11.31
CA THR A 36 -9.72 -5.66 -9.96
C THR A 36 -8.32 -5.08 -9.95
N TRP A 37 -7.42 -5.53 -10.84
CA TRP A 37 -6.07 -5.00 -10.95
C TRP A 37 -6.03 -3.53 -11.34
N LYS A 38 -6.85 -3.07 -12.29
CA LYS A 38 -6.96 -1.65 -12.63
C LYS A 38 -7.34 -0.79 -11.43
N LYS A 39 -8.28 -1.25 -10.60
CA LYS A 39 -8.67 -0.54 -9.37
C LYS A 39 -7.57 -0.57 -8.30
N VAL A 40 -6.77 -1.63 -8.24
CA VAL A 40 -5.69 -1.79 -7.25
C VAL A 40 -4.50 -0.91 -7.57
N VAL A 41 -4.07 -0.86 -8.84
CA VAL A 41 -2.82 -0.23 -9.25
C VAL A 41 -3.01 1.13 -9.94
N GLY A 42 -4.19 1.49 -10.42
CA GLY A 42 -4.39 2.68 -11.26
C GLY A 42 -3.94 3.97 -10.59
N VAL A 43 -4.57 4.35 -9.47
CA VAL A 43 -4.19 5.57 -8.71
C VAL A 43 -2.75 5.48 -8.18
N PRO A 44 -2.32 4.37 -7.55
CA PRO A 44 -0.92 4.23 -7.15
C PRO A 44 0.09 4.46 -8.28
N SER A 45 -0.16 3.89 -9.46
CA SER A 45 0.77 4.04 -10.59
C SER A 45 0.85 5.47 -11.10
N ILE A 46 -0.27 6.20 -11.11
CA ILE A 46 -0.29 7.62 -11.48
C ILE A 46 0.56 8.44 -10.50
N LEU A 47 0.37 8.24 -9.18
CA LEU A 47 1.12 8.96 -8.15
C LEU A 47 2.61 8.63 -8.18
N ILE A 48 2.95 7.35 -8.30
CA ILE A 48 4.35 6.91 -8.41
C ILE A 48 4.97 7.47 -9.69
N GLY A 49 4.27 7.39 -10.82
CA GLY A 49 4.73 7.93 -12.09
C GLY A 49 4.95 9.43 -12.03
N ALA A 50 4.01 10.20 -11.49
CA ALA A 50 4.15 11.64 -11.29
C ALA A 50 5.34 11.99 -10.39
N GLY A 51 5.53 11.24 -9.29
CA GLY A 51 6.68 11.43 -8.41
C GLY A 51 8.02 11.11 -9.07
N LEU A 52 8.08 10.08 -9.93
CA LEU A 52 9.30 9.76 -10.67
C LEU A 52 9.58 10.80 -11.76
N VAL A 53 8.55 11.31 -12.42
CA VAL A 53 8.68 12.40 -13.41
C VAL A 53 9.22 13.67 -12.74
N SER A 54 8.72 14.03 -11.55
CA SER A 54 9.21 15.20 -10.81
C SER A 54 10.66 15.07 -10.30
N MET A 55 11.28 13.89 -10.44
CA MET A 55 12.72 13.71 -10.18
C MET A 55 13.58 14.02 -11.39
N THR A 56 13.00 14.14 -12.56
CA THR A 56 13.69 14.52 -13.78
C THR A 56 13.71 16.05 -13.92
N ASP A 57 14.73 16.60 -14.55
CA ASP A 57 14.81 18.02 -14.86
C ASP A 57 13.73 18.35 -15.90
N ASN A 58 12.56 18.79 -15.45
CA ASN A 58 11.44 19.18 -16.32
C ASN A 58 10.85 20.50 -15.84
N GLU A 59 10.38 21.31 -16.80
CA GLU A 59 9.85 22.66 -16.55
C GLU A 59 8.47 22.68 -15.87
N VAL A 60 7.81 21.52 -15.72
CA VAL A 60 6.40 21.46 -15.27
C VAL A 60 6.29 21.11 -13.79
N PHE A 61 7.22 20.33 -13.25
CA PHE A 61 7.22 19.83 -11.87
C PHE A 61 8.65 19.70 -11.34
N ASP A 62 9.34 20.82 -11.20
CA ASP A 62 10.67 20.80 -10.60
C ASP A 62 10.54 20.80 -9.06
N ARG A 63 11.11 19.76 -8.45
CA ARG A 63 11.20 19.65 -6.99
C ARG A 63 12.03 20.74 -6.34
N PHE A 64 13.00 21.30 -7.07
CA PHE A 64 13.87 22.36 -6.56
C PHE A 64 13.14 23.70 -6.51
N GLU A 65 12.28 24.00 -7.49
CA GLU A 65 11.44 25.18 -7.50
C GLU A 65 10.49 25.20 -6.28
N ILE A 66 9.84 24.08 -5.99
CA ILE A 66 8.95 23.95 -4.81
C ILE A 66 9.74 24.14 -3.50
N GLU A 67 10.97 23.62 -3.43
CA GLU A 67 11.82 23.81 -2.25
C GLU A 67 12.28 25.26 -2.10
N GLU A 68 12.66 25.93 -3.20
CA GLU A 68 13.07 27.32 -3.23
C GLU A 68 11.92 28.23 -2.77
N GLU A 69 10.73 28.11 -3.37
CA GLU A 69 9.53 28.84 -2.97
C GLU A 69 9.21 28.62 -1.47
N ARG A 70 9.25 27.35 -1.02
CA ARG A 70 9.05 27.02 0.38
C ARG A 70 10.07 27.74 1.27
N ASN A 71 11.33 27.77 0.91
CA ASN A 71 12.39 28.40 1.69
C ASN A 71 12.28 29.94 1.68
N GLU A 72 11.75 30.52 0.61
CA GLU A 72 11.48 31.94 0.52
C GLU A 72 10.30 32.36 1.41
N TYR A 73 9.15 31.69 1.28
CA TYR A 73 7.91 32.10 1.96
C TYR A 73 7.77 31.58 3.38
N LEU A 74 8.33 30.40 3.71
CA LEU A 74 8.14 29.71 4.98
C LEU A 74 9.45 29.19 5.61
N PRO A 75 10.54 29.99 5.67
CA PRO A 75 11.87 29.51 6.06
C PRO A 75 11.94 28.91 7.47
N ARG A 76 11.08 29.35 8.38
CA ARG A 76 11.06 28.93 9.79
C ARG A 76 9.93 27.97 10.15
N PHE A 77 9.13 27.55 9.17
CA PHE A 77 8.01 26.66 9.46
C PHE A 77 8.51 25.30 9.94
N ARG A 78 8.05 24.88 11.12
CA ARG A 78 8.32 23.56 11.70
C ARG A 78 7.11 23.14 12.52
N THR A 79 6.65 21.91 12.33
CA THR A 79 5.60 21.29 13.13
C THR A 79 5.88 19.79 13.29
N HIS A 80 5.37 19.21 14.38
CA HIS A 80 5.39 17.77 14.64
C HIS A 80 4.01 17.13 14.50
N ALA A 81 3.03 17.87 13.98
CA ALA A 81 1.67 17.38 13.82
C ALA A 81 1.60 16.15 12.89
N ASP A 82 2.44 16.12 11.87
CA ASP A 82 2.57 15.03 10.90
C ASP A 82 3.06 13.72 11.52
N ASP A 83 3.86 13.77 12.60
CA ASP A 83 4.36 12.58 13.30
C ASP A 83 3.22 11.81 13.99
N TYR A 84 2.16 12.48 14.41
CA TYR A 84 1.01 11.90 15.10
C TYR A 84 -0.19 11.68 14.17
N LEU A 85 -0.53 12.68 13.36
CA LEU A 85 -1.73 12.67 12.52
C LEU A 85 -1.68 11.60 11.42
N GLN A 86 -0.51 11.09 11.06
CA GLN A 86 -0.38 9.99 10.10
C GLN A 86 -1.17 8.73 10.51
N PHE A 87 -1.43 8.55 11.81
CA PHE A 87 -2.19 7.42 12.34
C PHE A 87 -3.67 7.75 12.58
N ALA A 88 -4.08 9.02 12.43
CA ALA A 88 -5.45 9.44 12.73
C ALA A 88 -6.53 8.63 11.98
N PRO A 89 -6.40 8.27 10.70
CA PRO A 89 -7.40 7.45 10.02
C PRO A 89 -7.50 6.03 10.60
N VAL A 90 -6.39 5.44 11.07
CA VAL A 90 -6.43 4.12 11.76
C VAL A 90 -7.15 4.25 13.09
N VAL A 91 -6.84 5.28 13.87
CA VAL A 91 -7.54 5.56 15.14
C VAL A 91 -9.03 5.75 14.90
N ALA A 92 -9.42 6.45 13.84
CA ALA A 92 -10.81 6.62 13.46
C ALA A 92 -11.51 5.28 13.16
N VAL A 93 -10.86 4.35 12.44
CA VAL A 93 -11.40 3.01 12.15
C VAL A 93 -11.76 2.25 13.43
N TYR A 94 -10.85 2.21 14.38
CA TYR A 94 -11.09 1.49 15.64
C TYR A 94 -12.02 2.26 16.58
N GLY A 95 -11.97 3.60 16.56
CA GLY A 95 -12.89 4.45 17.30
C GLY A 95 -14.33 4.29 16.84
N LEU A 96 -14.60 4.31 15.54
CA LEU A 96 -15.92 4.07 14.95
C LEU A 96 -16.44 2.69 15.34
N ASN A 97 -15.58 1.67 15.29
CA ASN A 97 -15.95 0.34 15.71
C ASN A 97 -16.30 0.25 17.21
N ALA A 98 -15.54 0.92 18.07
CA ALA A 98 -15.83 1.00 19.51
C ALA A 98 -17.16 1.72 19.81
N LEU A 99 -17.55 2.69 18.95
CA LEU A 99 -18.85 3.37 19.01
C LEU A 99 -20.00 2.53 18.42
N GLY A 100 -19.75 1.29 18.02
CA GLY A 100 -20.77 0.38 17.50
C GLY A 100 -21.05 0.51 15.99
N ILE A 101 -20.34 1.39 15.27
CA ILE A 101 -20.46 1.51 13.81
C ILE A 101 -19.68 0.34 13.18
N LYS A 102 -20.40 -0.54 12.49
CA LYS A 102 -19.80 -1.73 11.86
C LYS A 102 -19.09 -1.34 10.57
N GLY A 103 -17.82 -1.72 10.44
CA GLY A 103 -17.11 -1.65 9.17
C GLY A 103 -17.29 -2.90 8.31
N GLU A 104 -16.64 -2.95 7.17
CA GLU A 104 -16.72 -4.05 6.19
C GLU A 104 -16.28 -5.40 6.77
N HIS A 105 -15.26 -5.40 7.67
CA HIS A 105 -14.71 -6.61 8.27
C HIS A 105 -14.88 -6.63 9.79
N ASP A 106 -14.89 -7.83 10.37
CA ASP A 106 -14.83 -8.02 11.82
C ASP A 106 -13.47 -7.55 12.39
N PHE A 107 -13.39 -7.41 13.70
CA PHE A 107 -12.21 -6.88 14.39
C PHE A 107 -10.93 -7.66 14.07
N ALA A 108 -10.99 -9.00 14.03
CA ALA A 108 -9.81 -9.83 13.79
C ALA A 108 -9.32 -9.71 12.35
N ASN A 109 -10.21 -9.84 11.35
CA ASN A 109 -9.86 -9.68 9.95
C ASN A 109 -9.35 -8.28 9.64
N ARG A 110 -9.98 -7.26 10.20
CA ARG A 110 -9.57 -5.85 10.07
C ARG A 110 -8.16 -5.62 10.60
N THR A 111 -7.84 -6.18 11.78
CA THR A 111 -6.51 -6.05 12.38
C THR A 111 -5.44 -6.79 11.54
N VAL A 112 -5.76 -7.98 11.04
CA VAL A 112 -4.85 -8.70 10.12
C VAL A 112 -4.63 -7.93 8.82
N LEU A 113 -5.68 -7.32 8.25
CA LEU A 113 -5.57 -6.46 7.06
C LEU A 113 -4.67 -5.25 7.30
N LEU A 114 -4.82 -4.58 8.44
CA LEU A 114 -3.94 -3.47 8.83
C LEU A 114 -2.49 -3.94 8.93
N ILE A 115 -2.21 -4.97 9.74
CA ILE A 115 -0.83 -5.51 9.90
C ILE A 115 -0.23 -5.88 8.55
N LYS A 116 -0.99 -6.54 7.69
CA LYS A 116 -0.55 -6.94 6.36
C LYS A 116 -0.23 -5.74 5.47
N SER A 117 -1.06 -4.68 5.51
CA SER A 117 -0.83 -3.43 4.82
C SER A 117 0.47 -2.78 5.25
N GLU A 118 0.70 -2.68 6.57
CA GLU A 118 1.91 -2.11 7.16
C GLU A 118 3.17 -2.91 6.78
N LEU A 119 3.10 -4.24 6.80
CA LEU A 119 4.21 -5.11 6.41
C LEU A 119 4.56 -4.95 4.93
N ILE A 120 3.56 -4.90 4.04
CA ILE A 120 3.79 -4.68 2.60
C ILE A 120 4.40 -3.29 2.38
N MET A 121 3.87 -2.27 3.04
CA MET A 121 4.39 -0.90 2.95
C MET A 121 5.85 -0.84 3.41
N ALA A 122 6.16 -1.40 4.58
CA ALA A 122 7.52 -1.43 5.09
C ALA A 122 8.48 -2.18 4.16
N ALA A 123 8.02 -3.32 3.61
CA ALA A 123 8.80 -4.12 2.65
C ALA A 123 9.09 -3.38 1.33
N LEU A 124 8.30 -2.37 0.97
CA LEU A 124 8.55 -1.51 -0.18
C LEU A 124 9.38 -0.27 0.19
N VAL A 125 9.01 0.43 1.25
CA VAL A 125 9.62 1.71 1.63
C VAL A 125 11.06 1.53 2.13
N LEU A 126 11.32 0.55 3.02
CA LEU A 126 12.63 0.41 3.67
C LEU A 126 13.76 0.04 2.68
N PRO A 127 13.58 -0.94 1.76
CA PRO A 127 14.59 -1.21 0.76
C PRO A 127 14.82 -0.04 -0.18
N LEU A 128 13.74 0.62 -0.67
CA LEU A 128 13.87 1.78 -1.54
C LEU A 128 14.68 2.90 -0.88
N LYS A 129 14.42 3.19 0.40
CA LYS A 129 15.21 4.18 1.16
C LYS A 129 16.70 3.87 1.17
N LYS A 130 17.04 2.60 1.42
CA LYS A 130 18.44 2.16 1.46
C LYS A 130 19.11 2.16 0.08
N LEU A 131 18.37 1.73 -0.94
CA LEU A 131 18.91 1.61 -2.30
C LEU A 131 19.12 2.96 -2.99
N THR A 132 18.19 3.90 -2.78
CA THR A 132 18.28 5.23 -3.40
C THR A 132 19.25 6.15 -2.66
N ALA A 133 19.36 5.99 -1.34
CA ALA A 133 20.20 6.84 -0.48
C ALA A 133 20.01 8.34 -0.78
N PHE A 134 18.79 8.77 -1.08
CA PHE A 134 18.50 10.10 -1.58
C PHE A 134 18.58 11.15 -0.46
N PRO A 135 19.27 12.29 -0.64
CA PRO A 135 19.46 13.28 0.41
C PRO A 135 18.16 14.03 0.71
N ARG A 136 17.94 14.33 1.99
CA ARG A 136 16.86 15.20 2.45
C ARG A 136 17.15 16.66 2.16
N PRO A 137 16.12 17.50 1.90
CA PRO A 137 16.33 18.93 1.68
C PRO A 137 16.93 19.65 2.91
N ASP A 138 16.51 19.27 4.13
CA ASP A 138 16.91 19.96 5.37
C ASP A 138 18.29 19.59 5.91
N THR A 139 18.64 18.29 5.87
CA THR A 139 19.81 17.74 6.57
C THR A 139 20.82 17.09 5.64
N GLY A 140 20.46 16.85 4.39
CA GLY A 140 21.26 16.04 3.48
C GLY A 140 21.33 14.54 3.85
N ALA A 141 20.61 14.10 4.89
CA ALA A 141 20.60 12.70 5.30
C ALA A 141 20.11 11.78 4.16
N PRO A 142 20.76 10.62 3.89
CA PRO A 142 20.47 9.78 2.74
C PRO A 142 19.23 8.88 2.96
N THR A 143 18.13 9.47 3.42
CA THR A 143 16.91 8.75 3.80
C THR A 143 15.63 9.47 3.34
N SER A 144 15.72 10.29 2.28
CA SER A 144 14.57 11.05 1.83
C SER A 144 13.54 10.17 1.11
N PHE A 145 13.95 9.52 0.04
CA PHE A 145 13.04 8.82 -0.87
C PHE A 145 12.81 7.34 -0.49
N PRO A 146 11.54 6.89 -0.53
CA PRO A 146 10.29 7.64 -0.55
C PRO A 146 9.90 8.13 0.86
N SER A 147 8.92 9.03 0.96
CA SER A 147 8.41 9.52 2.24
C SER A 147 7.64 8.46 3.03
N GLY A 148 8.19 8.03 4.17
CA GLY A 148 7.54 7.03 5.02
C GLY A 148 6.28 7.53 5.71
N HIS A 149 6.28 8.78 6.23
CA HIS A 149 5.10 9.40 6.87
C HIS A 149 3.94 9.52 5.88
N THR A 150 4.24 9.92 4.64
CA THR A 150 3.21 10.01 3.60
C THR A 150 2.69 8.61 3.23
N ALA A 151 3.57 7.63 3.10
CA ALA A 151 3.15 6.24 2.83
C ALA A 151 2.24 5.72 3.95
N GLN A 152 2.59 5.96 5.22
CA GLN A 152 1.79 5.60 6.39
C GLN A 152 0.42 6.28 6.36
N ALA A 153 0.38 7.59 6.13
CA ALA A 153 -0.86 8.35 6.12
C ALA A 153 -1.81 7.88 5.01
N PHE A 154 -1.29 7.63 3.80
CA PHE A 154 -2.11 7.15 2.68
C PHE A 154 -2.51 5.67 2.83
N ALA A 155 -1.70 4.84 3.45
CA ALA A 155 -2.09 3.49 3.83
C ALA A 155 -3.25 3.52 4.85
N ALA A 156 -3.13 4.34 5.90
CA ALA A 156 -4.16 4.56 6.90
C ALA A 156 -5.47 5.12 6.30
N ALA A 157 -5.38 6.10 5.40
CA ALA A 157 -6.54 6.67 4.72
C ALA A 157 -7.24 5.64 3.81
N THR A 158 -6.45 4.83 3.09
CA THR A 158 -6.99 3.76 2.26
C THR A 158 -7.65 2.66 3.10
N PHE A 159 -7.09 2.36 4.25
CA PHE A 159 -7.68 1.44 5.22
C PHE A 159 -9.03 1.96 5.73
N LEU A 160 -9.13 3.23 6.13
CA LEU A 160 -10.39 3.86 6.51
C LEU A 160 -11.41 3.85 5.37
N HIS A 161 -10.99 4.17 4.15
CA HIS A 161 -11.83 4.09 2.96
C HIS A 161 -12.39 2.67 2.73
N LYS A 162 -11.55 1.64 2.85
CA LYS A 162 -11.97 0.24 2.63
C LYS A 162 -12.95 -0.24 3.68
N GLU A 163 -12.78 0.17 4.94
CA GLU A 163 -13.62 -0.29 6.04
C GLU A 163 -14.94 0.49 6.16
N TYR A 164 -14.93 1.81 5.87
CA TYR A 164 -16.08 2.68 6.13
C TYR A 164 -16.52 3.54 4.94
N GLY A 165 -15.76 3.57 3.85
CA GLY A 165 -16.10 4.40 2.70
C GLY A 165 -17.40 4.04 2.00
N LYS A 166 -17.87 2.79 2.13
CA LYS A 166 -19.17 2.35 1.63
C LYS A 166 -20.33 2.83 2.51
N GLU A 167 -20.10 2.95 3.81
CA GLU A 167 -21.11 3.44 4.76
C GLU A 167 -21.40 4.92 4.54
N HIS A 168 -20.35 5.73 4.40
CA HIS A 168 -20.48 7.14 4.09
C HIS A 168 -19.23 7.70 3.39
N PRO A 169 -19.36 8.42 2.25
CA PRO A 169 -18.23 8.98 1.50
C PRO A 169 -17.35 9.94 2.30
N LEU A 170 -17.92 10.59 3.33
CA LEU A 170 -17.20 11.53 4.20
C LEU A 170 -15.98 10.89 4.86
N TYR A 171 -16.04 9.61 5.26
CA TYR A 171 -14.90 8.92 5.85
C TYR A 171 -13.71 8.86 4.90
N SER A 172 -13.99 8.60 3.62
CA SER A 172 -12.95 8.59 2.58
C SER A 172 -12.37 9.99 2.35
N ILE A 173 -13.23 11.00 2.26
CA ILE A 173 -12.81 12.39 2.07
C ILE A 173 -11.92 12.84 3.22
N LEU A 174 -12.36 12.65 4.47
CA LEU A 174 -11.59 13.03 5.66
C LEU A 174 -10.26 12.28 5.74
N GLY A 175 -10.26 10.97 5.47
CA GLY A 175 -9.05 10.16 5.46
C GLY A 175 -8.02 10.67 4.47
N TYR A 176 -8.40 10.83 3.20
CA TYR A 176 -7.48 11.28 2.16
C TYR A 176 -7.09 12.76 2.30
N THR A 177 -7.97 13.63 2.80
CA THR A 177 -7.62 15.01 3.13
C THR A 177 -6.55 15.05 4.22
N THR A 178 -6.71 14.27 5.29
CA THR A 178 -5.70 14.14 6.34
C THR A 178 -4.36 13.66 5.77
N ALA A 179 -4.38 12.59 4.96
CA ALA A 179 -3.16 12.05 4.36
C ALA A 179 -2.46 13.04 3.42
N THR A 180 -3.24 13.78 2.62
CA THR A 180 -2.71 14.85 1.76
C THR A 180 -2.11 15.97 2.60
N GLY A 181 -2.79 16.40 3.67
CA GLY A 181 -2.28 17.39 4.61
C GLY A 181 -0.93 16.97 5.21
N ILE A 182 -0.77 15.68 5.56
CA ILE A 182 0.51 15.16 6.05
C ILE A 182 1.59 15.23 4.96
N GLY A 183 1.28 14.84 3.72
CA GLY A 183 2.20 15.01 2.59
C GLY A 183 2.67 16.46 2.44
N VAL A 184 1.74 17.41 2.47
CA VAL A 184 2.04 18.85 2.43
C VAL A 184 2.92 19.27 3.62
N LEU A 185 2.60 18.84 4.84
CA LEU A 185 3.42 19.13 6.01
C LEU A 185 4.84 18.59 5.90
N ARG A 186 5.06 17.44 5.25
CA ARG A 186 6.42 16.92 5.02
C ARG A 186 7.24 17.82 4.11
N VAL A 187 6.63 18.41 3.07
CA VAL A 187 7.27 19.42 2.20
C VAL A 187 7.49 20.72 2.99
N LEU A 188 6.45 21.24 3.67
CA LEU A 188 6.56 22.48 4.45
C LEU A 188 7.56 22.39 5.59
N ASN A 189 7.72 21.24 6.22
CA ASN A 189 8.76 20.96 7.21
C ASN A 189 10.17 20.83 6.62
N ASN A 190 10.32 20.90 5.30
CA ASN A 190 11.58 20.69 4.56
C ASN A 190 12.20 19.30 4.80
N ARG A 191 11.37 18.30 5.11
CA ARG A 191 11.82 16.92 5.42
C ARG A 191 11.90 16.02 4.18
N HIS A 192 11.10 16.32 3.18
CA HIS A 192 10.95 15.51 1.97
C HIS A 192 10.69 16.40 0.75
N TRP A 193 11.17 15.95 -0.40
CA TRP A 193 10.84 16.52 -1.69
C TRP A 193 9.40 16.14 -2.10
N MET A 194 8.80 16.92 -3.00
CA MET A 194 7.46 16.59 -3.55
C MET A 194 7.44 15.21 -4.20
N SER A 195 8.51 14.83 -4.90
CA SER A 195 8.68 13.49 -5.48
C SER A 195 8.56 12.37 -4.45
N ASP A 196 9.18 12.55 -3.26
CA ASP A 196 9.15 11.56 -2.18
C ASP A 196 7.74 11.38 -1.64
N VAL A 197 7.00 12.48 -1.56
CA VAL A 197 5.61 12.53 -1.08
C VAL A 197 4.69 11.81 -2.05
N LEU A 198 4.78 12.09 -3.35
CA LEU A 198 3.96 11.46 -4.38
C LEU A 198 4.20 9.94 -4.45
N VAL A 199 5.46 9.53 -4.47
CA VAL A 199 5.79 8.09 -4.47
C VAL A 199 5.36 7.43 -3.16
N GLY A 200 5.56 8.08 -2.02
CA GLY A 200 5.09 7.62 -0.72
C GLY A 200 3.57 7.39 -0.70
N ALA A 201 2.80 8.36 -1.19
CA ALA A 201 1.34 8.25 -1.30
C ALA A 201 0.92 7.06 -2.17
N GLY A 202 1.55 6.89 -3.34
CA GLY A 202 1.30 5.75 -4.22
C GLY A 202 1.61 4.41 -3.55
N ILE A 203 2.74 4.29 -2.86
CA ILE A 203 3.12 3.06 -2.13
C ILE A 203 2.12 2.77 -1.01
N GLY A 204 1.69 3.77 -0.24
CA GLY A 204 0.72 3.59 0.84
C GLY A 204 -0.62 3.02 0.34
N ILE A 205 -1.19 3.63 -0.71
CA ILE A 205 -2.43 3.15 -1.34
C ILE A 205 -2.25 1.73 -1.90
N LEU A 206 -1.14 1.49 -2.62
CA LEU A 206 -0.84 0.19 -3.22
C LEU A 206 -0.75 -0.91 -2.17
N SER A 207 -0.04 -0.67 -1.07
CA SER A 207 0.18 -1.63 0.00
C SER A 207 -1.13 -2.08 0.63
N THR A 208 -2.02 -1.14 0.94
CA THR A 208 -3.34 -1.45 1.49
C THR A 208 -4.20 -2.16 0.45
N ASN A 209 -4.22 -1.71 -0.79
CA ASN A 209 -4.97 -2.38 -1.86
C ASN A 209 -4.51 -3.84 -2.04
N LEU A 210 -3.18 -4.10 -2.02
CA LEU A 210 -2.63 -5.45 -2.11
C LEU A 210 -2.99 -6.30 -0.88
N ALA A 211 -2.99 -5.71 0.32
CA ALA A 211 -3.42 -6.40 1.53
C ALA A 211 -4.85 -6.91 1.40
N TYR A 212 -5.78 -6.06 0.94
CA TYR A 212 -7.18 -6.42 0.72
C TYR A 212 -7.38 -7.42 -0.44
N LEU A 213 -6.67 -7.23 -1.55
CA LEU A 213 -6.74 -8.14 -2.70
C LEU A 213 -6.33 -9.56 -2.36
N THR A 214 -5.29 -9.69 -1.53
CA THR A 214 -4.69 -10.98 -1.16
C THR A 214 -5.25 -11.55 0.14
N HIS A 215 -6.24 -10.90 0.77
CA HIS A 215 -6.86 -11.37 1.99
C HIS A 215 -7.85 -12.51 1.70
N GLN A 216 -7.49 -13.72 2.07
CA GLN A 216 -8.29 -14.92 1.82
C GLN A 216 -8.84 -15.57 3.09
N TYR A 217 -8.39 -15.13 4.26
CA TYR A 217 -8.78 -15.72 5.54
C TYR A 217 -9.87 -14.90 6.23
N ASN A 218 -11.00 -15.55 6.49
CA ASN A 218 -12.00 -15.07 7.42
C ASN A 218 -11.74 -15.75 8.77
N TRP A 219 -10.94 -15.13 9.63
CA TRP A 219 -10.76 -15.61 11.00
C TRP A 219 -12.12 -15.63 11.71
N GLY A 220 -12.51 -16.80 12.26
CA GLY A 220 -13.79 -16.97 12.96
C GLY A 220 -14.96 -17.48 12.11
N LYS A 221 -14.89 -17.51 10.79
CA LYS A 221 -15.84 -18.24 9.95
C LYS A 221 -15.25 -19.60 9.63
N HIS A 222 -15.78 -20.66 10.27
CA HIS A 222 -15.48 -22.02 9.87
C HIS A 222 -15.74 -22.15 8.37
N HIS A 223 -14.70 -22.32 7.58
CA HIS A 223 -14.82 -22.66 6.17
C HIS A 223 -15.49 -24.05 6.08
N LYS A 224 -16.77 -24.10 5.76
CA LYS A 224 -17.47 -25.34 5.41
C LYS A 224 -16.82 -26.09 4.24
N ARG A 225 -15.82 -25.52 3.58
CA ARG A 225 -15.14 -26.10 2.41
C ARG A 225 -14.27 -27.31 2.70
N PHE A 226 -13.86 -27.52 3.96
CA PHE A 226 -13.04 -28.67 4.35
C PHE A 226 -13.71 -29.54 5.43
N SER A 227 -14.97 -29.29 5.79
CA SER A 227 -15.68 -30.17 6.69
C SER A 227 -15.99 -31.49 5.94
N GLY A 228 -15.20 -32.48 6.20
CA GLY A 228 -15.31 -33.81 5.58
C GLY A 228 -14.11 -34.26 4.76
N ALA A 229 -13.05 -33.42 4.63
CA ALA A 229 -11.80 -33.91 4.08
C ALA A 229 -11.11 -34.83 5.09
N THR A 230 -10.91 -36.08 4.70
CA THR A 230 -10.18 -37.07 5.50
C THR A 230 -8.82 -37.29 4.87
N VAL A 231 -7.76 -37.06 5.65
CA VAL A 231 -6.39 -37.34 5.24
C VAL A 231 -5.88 -38.50 6.05
N ILE A 232 -5.60 -39.64 5.42
CA ILE A 232 -5.10 -40.85 6.08
C ILE A 232 -3.71 -41.17 5.48
N PRO A 233 -2.68 -41.27 6.33
CA PRO A 233 -1.40 -41.79 5.86
C PRO A 233 -1.58 -43.28 5.46
N SER A 234 -1.19 -43.61 4.27
CA SER A 234 -1.21 -44.99 3.77
C SER A 234 0.20 -45.54 3.68
N TYR A 235 0.41 -46.74 4.19
CA TYR A 235 1.67 -47.47 4.11
C TYR A 235 1.42 -48.77 3.31
N GLY A 236 2.06 -48.90 2.16
CA GLY A 236 2.01 -50.11 1.32
C GLY A 236 3.40 -50.67 1.14
N GLN A 237 3.46 -51.91 0.60
CA GLN A 237 4.67 -52.76 0.63
C GLN A 237 5.99 -52.16 0.10
N LYS A 238 6.02 -50.95 -0.46
CA LYS A 238 7.27 -50.20 -0.83
C LYS A 238 7.10 -48.70 -0.96
N ALA A 239 5.98 -48.11 -0.50
CA ALA A 239 5.77 -46.67 -0.60
C ALA A 239 4.94 -46.13 0.56
N MET A 240 5.33 -44.93 1.07
CA MET A 240 4.46 -44.11 1.91
C MET A 240 3.64 -43.18 1.03
N GLY A 241 2.33 -43.08 1.28
CA GLY A 241 1.42 -42.19 0.57
C GLY A 241 0.44 -41.52 1.52
N LEU A 242 -0.25 -40.51 1.01
CA LEU A 242 -1.37 -39.84 1.70
C LEU A 242 -2.64 -40.09 0.89
N TYR A 243 -3.63 -40.70 1.54
CA TYR A 243 -4.97 -40.80 0.96
C TYR A 243 -5.78 -39.58 1.37
N VAL A 244 -6.26 -38.80 0.40
CA VAL A 244 -7.09 -37.61 0.62
C VAL A 244 -8.45 -37.84 0.02
N SER A 245 -9.48 -37.89 0.85
CA SER A 245 -10.88 -37.96 0.42
C SER A 245 -11.55 -36.64 0.70
N MET A 246 -12.19 -36.03 -0.31
CA MET A 246 -12.99 -34.81 -0.19
C MET A 246 -14.39 -35.07 -0.74
N PRO A 247 -15.48 -34.77 0.02
CA PRO A 247 -16.81 -34.80 -0.53
C PRO A 247 -16.99 -33.69 -1.57
N ILE A 248 -17.30 -34.05 -2.79
CA ILE A 248 -17.70 -33.11 -3.85
C ILE A 248 -19.19 -32.87 -3.67
N ARG A 249 -19.58 -31.65 -3.36
CA ARG A 249 -20.98 -31.19 -3.38
C ARG A 249 -21.20 -30.23 -4.49
#